data_a01297b4823b15e760d0102bd95fa61c
#
_entry.id   a01297b4823b15e760d0102bd95fa61c
#
_cell.length_a   1.000
_cell.length_b   1.000
_cell.length_c   1.000
_cell.angle_alpha   90.00
_cell.angle_beta   90.00
_cell.angle_gamma   90.00
#
_symmetry.space_group_name_H-M   'P 1'
#
loop_
_entity.id
_entity.type
_entity.pdbx_description
1 polymer ?
#
loop_
_entity_poly.entity_id
_entity_poly.type
_entity_poly.pdbx_seq_one_letter_code
_entity_poly.pdbx_strand_id
1 'polypeptide(L)'
;MADAGAFHFSPRPNRAADVPWQEWGPEAFARARREDLPALLSISGTWCHWCHVMDETTYSDQRVIDLIARRFLPIRVDTDERPDVNARYNAGGWPTTAFLTPDGDVITSATYLDPEQMLEALHGVQESWLVRRDGLTREIEAARATRAAERAAAAGRRTAGMLTPSILDVALEVLDAAYDAANGGFREGAADSRAVAPETRALLRFPHSDALRLWRYAHHRRGTPGVLDRAAFVLDRMIAGGLYDAIDGGFYRYATRPDWSRPHVEKLAADQGALLLAIAEIAISSEEARDRLTDAAERTVTYIGRTLVNSLGGILHSQDADERYAALDAEARAAAIPPAVDRRVFTASCAIAARGLIACGVAWDRRDWTERGLRAVDFLAAHMRGGEAGMYHVWDGGAGGLGLLADQAHAMLAFLHAYEVTGLESYLDAARALARALERGWREPGRGFWDTAEGHDVTALLEEPVMPIAENVAAAEAFLWLGRLTHDERHLQTALETLGAFATGLEAHGLAIADFARVVDRLLTAEPELKIVSEWPAGEPDRVADPLFREALRLPLAARTVQRLSYPQDDLLMRQLGLPLDRTRVAYVCVGSVCSAPVTQPEALRNAVEQAAAAPAW
;
A
#
# COMPACT_ATOMS: atom_id res chain seq x y z
N MET A 1 1.66 31.32 -19.21
CA MET A 1 0.52 30.43 -19.46
C MET A 1 0.93 29.10 -18.87
N ALA A 2 0.29 28.67 -17.80
CA ALA A 2 0.49 27.33 -17.25
C ALA A 2 0.13 26.33 -18.35
N ASP A 3 0.94 25.32 -18.50
CA ASP A 3 0.73 24.26 -19.48
C ASP A 3 -0.60 23.56 -19.17
N ALA A 4 -1.51 23.48 -20.13
CA ALA A 4 -2.85 22.92 -19.93
C ALA A 4 -2.85 21.39 -19.67
N GLY A 5 -1.68 20.82 -19.37
CA GLY A 5 -1.46 19.42 -19.01
C GLY A 5 -1.25 19.13 -17.52
N ALA A 6 -1.19 20.15 -16.66
CA ALA A 6 -0.84 19.97 -15.24
C ALA A 6 -1.97 19.42 -14.36
N PHE A 7 -3.25 19.48 -14.78
CA PHE A 7 -4.38 19.07 -13.96
C PHE A 7 -5.27 18.05 -14.69
N HIS A 8 -5.71 17.04 -13.96
CA HIS A 8 -6.68 16.08 -14.44
C HIS A 8 -8.09 16.52 -14.02
N PHE A 9 -9.02 16.47 -14.98
CA PHE A 9 -10.44 16.77 -14.78
C PHE A 9 -11.29 15.58 -15.25
N SER A 10 -12.58 15.63 -14.95
CA SER A 10 -13.52 14.64 -15.49
C SER A 10 -13.36 14.48 -17.01
N PRO A 11 -13.33 13.23 -17.52
CA PRO A 11 -13.29 12.98 -18.97
C PRO A 11 -14.58 13.40 -19.69
N ARG A 12 -15.65 13.72 -18.96
CA ARG A 12 -16.92 14.19 -19.50
C ARG A 12 -16.90 15.71 -19.69
N PRO A 13 -17.79 16.27 -20.54
CA PRO A 13 -17.85 17.73 -20.75
C PRO A 13 -18.05 18.49 -19.44
N ASN A 14 -17.14 19.39 -19.12
CA ASN A 14 -17.15 20.22 -17.92
C ASN A 14 -16.40 21.53 -18.17
N ARG A 15 -16.46 22.44 -17.21
CA ARG A 15 -15.79 23.73 -17.23
C ARG A 15 -14.85 23.94 -16.05
N ALA A 16 -14.48 22.87 -15.34
CA ALA A 16 -13.59 22.96 -14.18
C ALA A 16 -12.24 23.63 -14.51
N ALA A 17 -11.76 23.50 -15.75
CA ALA A 17 -10.55 24.17 -16.23
C ALA A 17 -10.68 25.70 -16.35
N ASP A 18 -11.89 26.27 -16.29
CA ASP A 18 -12.09 27.73 -16.29
C ASP A 18 -11.76 28.37 -14.93
N VAL A 19 -11.67 27.57 -13.85
CA VAL A 19 -11.14 28.00 -12.56
C VAL A 19 -9.61 28.17 -12.71
N PRO A 20 -9.01 29.31 -12.28
CA PRO A 20 -7.58 29.58 -12.47
C PRO A 20 -6.69 28.82 -11.48
N TRP A 21 -6.74 27.48 -11.54
CA TRP A 21 -6.01 26.58 -10.65
C TRP A 21 -4.51 26.86 -10.63
N GLN A 22 -3.93 26.73 -9.44
CA GLN A 22 -2.50 26.75 -9.20
C GLN A 22 -2.06 25.35 -8.72
N GLU A 23 -0.83 25.00 -9.04
CA GLU A 23 -0.19 23.85 -8.42
C GLU A 23 0.13 24.12 -6.95
N TRP A 24 0.15 23.07 -6.14
CA TRP A 24 0.64 23.17 -4.76
C TRP A 24 2.12 23.52 -4.75
N GLY A 25 2.49 24.50 -3.93
CA GLY A 25 3.88 24.87 -3.76
C GLY A 25 4.09 26.25 -3.17
N PRO A 26 5.33 26.63 -2.84
CA PRO A 26 5.66 27.88 -2.18
C PRO A 26 5.21 29.12 -2.97
N GLU A 27 5.17 29.05 -4.31
CA GLU A 27 4.75 30.16 -5.17
C GLU A 27 3.27 30.48 -5.00
N ALA A 28 2.40 29.46 -4.93
CA ALA A 28 0.97 29.62 -4.69
C ALA A 28 0.72 30.32 -3.36
N PHE A 29 1.35 29.86 -2.28
CA PHE A 29 1.19 30.46 -0.96
C PHE A 29 1.84 31.85 -0.86
N ALA A 30 2.97 32.10 -1.53
CA ALA A 30 3.54 33.44 -1.63
C ALA A 30 2.60 34.41 -2.36
N ARG A 31 1.88 33.93 -3.37
CA ARG A 31 0.84 34.71 -4.06
C ARG A 31 -0.35 34.96 -3.15
N ALA A 32 -0.84 33.94 -2.42
CA ALA A 32 -1.95 34.08 -1.46
C ALA A 32 -1.64 35.17 -0.40
N ARG A 33 -0.42 35.14 0.16
CA ARG A 33 0.03 36.17 1.13
C ARG A 33 0.12 37.57 0.51
N ARG A 34 0.67 37.69 -0.70
CA ARG A 34 0.84 39.00 -1.37
C ARG A 34 -0.49 39.65 -1.74
N GLU A 35 -1.47 38.83 -2.14
CA GLU A 35 -2.80 39.28 -2.57
C GLU A 35 -3.82 39.28 -1.42
N ASP A 36 -3.43 38.83 -0.23
CA ASP A 36 -4.26 38.67 0.99
C ASP A 36 -5.53 37.86 0.73
N LEU A 37 -5.40 36.74 -0.01
CA LEU A 37 -6.49 35.87 -0.37
C LEU A 37 -6.43 34.55 0.41
N PRO A 38 -7.56 34.06 0.97
CA PRO A 38 -7.61 32.69 1.45
C PRO A 38 -7.47 31.74 0.26
N ALA A 39 -6.82 30.59 0.49
CA ALA A 39 -6.71 29.56 -0.53
C ALA A 39 -7.89 28.59 -0.48
N LEU A 40 -8.33 28.14 -1.67
CA LEU A 40 -9.24 27.00 -1.83
C LEU A 40 -8.43 25.83 -2.36
N LEU A 41 -8.25 24.81 -1.54
CA LEU A 41 -7.56 23.58 -1.89
C LEU A 41 -8.60 22.51 -2.30
N SER A 42 -8.51 22.04 -3.55
CA SER A 42 -9.27 20.89 -4.05
C SER A 42 -8.34 19.69 -4.16
N ILE A 43 -8.60 18.63 -3.37
CA ILE A 43 -7.91 17.35 -3.47
C ILE A 43 -8.82 16.38 -4.21
N SER A 44 -8.33 15.87 -5.33
CA SER A 44 -9.07 15.05 -6.28
C SER A 44 -8.26 13.79 -6.63
N GLY A 45 -8.91 12.75 -7.16
CA GLY A 45 -8.24 11.59 -7.75
C GLY A 45 -8.82 11.30 -9.13
N THR A 46 -8.00 10.85 -10.06
CA THR A 46 -8.43 10.55 -11.44
C THR A 46 -9.46 9.43 -11.51
N TRP A 47 -9.48 8.51 -10.56
CA TRP A 47 -10.41 7.39 -10.43
C TRP A 47 -11.69 7.75 -9.68
N CYS A 48 -11.80 8.96 -9.15
CA CYS A 48 -12.81 9.32 -8.16
C CYS A 48 -14.11 9.81 -8.81
N HIS A 49 -15.18 8.99 -8.78
CA HIS A 49 -16.49 9.34 -9.32
C HIS A 49 -17.03 10.69 -8.83
N TRP A 50 -17.04 10.92 -7.50
CA TRP A 50 -17.58 12.18 -6.94
C TRP A 50 -16.71 13.40 -7.26
N CYS A 51 -15.40 13.20 -7.53
CA CYS A 51 -14.53 14.26 -8.02
C CYS A 51 -14.95 14.69 -9.43
N HIS A 52 -15.27 13.72 -10.31
CA HIS A 52 -15.80 13.98 -11.64
C HIS A 52 -17.15 14.69 -11.60
N VAL A 53 -18.07 14.22 -10.74
CA VAL A 53 -19.37 14.90 -10.55
C VAL A 53 -19.16 16.34 -10.11
N MET A 54 -18.21 16.62 -9.23
CA MET A 54 -17.90 17.98 -8.77
C MET A 54 -17.31 18.85 -9.88
N ASP A 55 -16.46 18.29 -10.75
CA ASP A 55 -15.95 18.98 -11.94
C ASP A 55 -17.08 19.31 -12.93
N GLU A 56 -18.01 18.37 -13.16
CA GLU A 56 -19.12 18.50 -14.10
C GLU A 56 -20.21 19.45 -13.61
N THR A 57 -20.35 19.63 -12.31
CA THR A 57 -21.42 20.44 -11.69
C THR A 57 -20.87 21.68 -11.00
N THR A 58 -20.24 21.54 -9.86
CA THR A 58 -19.85 22.63 -8.95
C THR A 58 -18.79 23.54 -9.57
N TYR A 59 -17.70 22.96 -10.07
CA TYR A 59 -16.64 23.73 -10.74
C TYR A 59 -17.01 24.13 -12.18
N SER A 60 -18.18 23.73 -12.68
CA SER A 60 -18.76 24.16 -13.95
C SER A 60 -19.83 25.25 -13.80
N ASP A 61 -20.26 25.57 -12.56
CA ASP A 61 -21.19 26.67 -12.30
C ASP A 61 -20.47 28.03 -12.42
N GLN A 62 -20.96 28.90 -13.31
CA GLN A 62 -20.36 30.21 -13.56
C GLN A 62 -20.23 31.07 -12.30
N ARG A 63 -21.20 31.01 -11.40
CA ARG A 63 -21.21 31.78 -10.14
C ARG A 63 -20.07 31.34 -9.23
N VAL A 64 -19.83 30.03 -9.16
CA VAL A 64 -18.75 29.41 -8.37
C VAL A 64 -17.40 29.80 -8.99
N ILE A 65 -17.23 29.62 -10.31
CA ILE A 65 -16.00 30.00 -11.03
C ILE A 65 -15.65 31.47 -10.78
N ASP A 66 -16.64 32.37 -10.98
CA ASP A 66 -16.45 33.80 -10.81
C ASP A 66 -16.09 34.22 -9.38
N LEU A 67 -16.68 33.57 -8.39
CA LEU A 67 -16.43 33.88 -6.98
C LEU A 67 -15.05 33.39 -6.56
N ILE A 68 -14.68 32.16 -6.95
CA ILE A 68 -13.34 31.61 -6.70
C ILE A 68 -12.28 32.51 -7.33
N ALA A 69 -12.41 32.81 -8.62
CA ALA A 69 -11.41 33.59 -9.35
C ALA A 69 -11.18 34.99 -8.77
N ARG A 70 -12.18 35.59 -8.14
CA ARG A 70 -12.10 36.95 -7.58
C ARG A 70 -11.69 37.02 -6.12
N ARG A 71 -11.90 35.97 -5.33
CA ARG A 71 -11.85 36.05 -3.87
C ARG A 71 -10.98 34.99 -3.20
N PHE A 72 -10.50 34.02 -3.97
CA PHE A 72 -9.69 32.91 -3.45
C PHE A 72 -8.48 32.66 -4.35
N LEU A 73 -7.45 32.06 -3.81
CA LEU A 73 -6.39 31.42 -4.57
C LEU A 73 -6.74 29.93 -4.72
N PRO A 74 -7.22 29.47 -5.88
CA PRO A 74 -7.54 28.07 -6.06
C PRO A 74 -6.27 27.24 -6.29
N ILE A 75 -6.13 26.17 -5.50
CA ILE A 75 -5.06 25.17 -5.59
C ILE A 75 -5.72 23.82 -5.87
N ARG A 76 -5.26 23.10 -6.89
CA ARG A 76 -5.74 21.74 -7.18
C ARG A 76 -4.60 20.74 -7.00
N VAL A 77 -4.90 19.63 -6.35
CA VAL A 77 -3.95 18.56 -6.03
C VAL A 77 -4.56 17.23 -6.44
N ASP A 78 -3.80 16.42 -7.15
CA ASP A 78 -4.09 15.01 -7.34
C ASP A 78 -3.60 14.25 -6.10
N THR A 79 -4.48 13.46 -5.50
CA THR A 79 -4.22 12.72 -4.25
C THR A 79 -3.10 11.69 -4.41
N ASP A 80 -2.96 11.13 -5.60
CA ASP A 80 -1.96 10.09 -5.89
C ASP A 80 -0.60 10.69 -6.23
N GLU A 81 -0.57 11.88 -6.84
CA GLU A 81 0.69 12.61 -7.06
C GLU A 81 1.24 13.25 -5.79
N ARG A 82 0.34 13.69 -4.89
CA ARG A 82 0.70 14.37 -3.64
C ARG A 82 0.00 13.73 -2.43
N PRO A 83 0.32 12.46 -2.12
CA PRO A 83 -0.23 11.79 -0.95
C PRO A 83 0.20 12.46 0.37
N ASP A 84 1.32 13.17 0.38
CA ASP A 84 1.80 14.00 1.49
C ASP A 84 0.84 15.17 1.81
N VAL A 85 0.35 15.86 0.78
CA VAL A 85 -0.68 16.92 0.93
C VAL A 85 -2.00 16.28 1.37
N ASN A 86 -2.41 15.19 0.70
CA ASN A 86 -3.62 14.46 1.06
C ASN A 86 -3.61 14.01 2.53
N ALA A 87 -2.50 13.49 3.04
CA ALA A 87 -2.38 13.03 4.43
C ALA A 87 -2.62 14.14 5.46
N ARG A 88 -2.41 15.41 5.12
CA ARG A 88 -2.54 16.56 6.03
C ARG A 88 -3.86 17.31 5.90
N TYR A 89 -4.46 17.29 4.73
CA TYR A 89 -5.62 18.15 4.42
C TYR A 89 -6.90 17.39 4.08
N ASN A 90 -6.85 16.06 3.92
CA ASN A 90 -8.03 15.27 3.56
C ASN A 90 -9.11 15.37 4.66
N ALA A 91 -10.33 15.72 4.25
CA ALA A 91 -11.49 15.85 5.12
C ALA A 91 -12.21 14.51 5.41
N GLY A 92 -11.55 13.39 5.14
CA GLY A 92 -12.07 12.04 5.38
C GLY A 92 -12.73 11.39 4.16
N GLY A 93 -12.43 11.89 2.96
CA GLY A 93 -12.91 11.33 1.68
C GLY A 93 -12.58 12.20 0.49
N TRP A 94 -12.92 11.72 -0.69
CA TRP A 94 -12.74 12.42 -1.95
C TRP A 94 -14.08 12.70 -2.63
N PRO A 95 -14.21 13.89 -3.29
CA PRO A 95 -13.25 14.99 -3.26
C PRO A 95 -13.10 15.59 -1.87
N THR A 96 -11.96 16.22 -1.57
CA THR A 96 -11.83 17.11 -0.42
C THR A 96 -11.75 18.56 -0.90
N THR A 97 -12.55 19.43 -0.29
CA THR A 97 -12.48 20.88 -0.43
C THR A 97 -12.04 21.48 0.89
N ALA A 98 -10.84 22.06 0.96
CA ALA A 98 -10.36 22.74 2.15
C ALA A 98 -10.14 24.23 1.88
N PHE A 99 -10.56 25.08 2.81
CA PHE A 99 -10.28 26.50 2.79
C PHE A 99 -9.14 26.79 3.74
N LEU A 100 -8.10 27.45 3.25
CA LEU A 100 -6.86 27.67 3.98
C LEU A 100 -6.56 29.14 4.13
N THR A 101 -5.83 29.48 5.18
CA THR A 101 -5.16 30.80 5.27
C THR A 101 -4.06 30.91 4.21
N PRO A 102 -3.54 32.10 3.93
CA PRO A 102 -2.35 32.27 3.09
C PRO A 102 -1.07 31.58 3.61
N ASP A 103 -1.07 31.15 4.87
CA ASP A 103 0.01 30.35 5.48
C ASP A 103 -0.28 28.85 5.49
N GLY A 104 -1.46 28.44 4.98
CA GLY A 104 -1.81 27.04 4.80
C GLY A 104 -2.51 26.36 5.99
N ASP A 105 -2.93 27.13 7.03
CA ASP A 105 -3.77 26.54 8.06
C ASP A 105 -5.20 26.36 7.59
N VAL A 106 -5.82 25.28 8.04
CA VAL A 106 -7.21 24.98 7.69
C VAL A 106 -8.18 25.93 8.40
N ILE A 107 -8.98 26.64 7.64
CA ILE A 107 -10.11 27.46 8.13
C ILE A 107 -11.33 26.55 8.32
N THR A 108 -11.67 25.80 7.28
CA THR A 108 -12.74 24.78 7.29
C THR A 108 -12.51 23.82 6.13
N SER A 109 -13.15 22.65 6.19
CA SER A 109 -13.08 21.65 5.10
C SER A 109 -14.38 20.89 5.00
N ALA A 110 -14.63 20.35 3.79
CA ALA A 110 -15.73 19.46 3.49
C ALA A 110 -15.30 18.46 2.42
N THR A 111 -16.11 17.42 2.21
CA THR A 111 -15.96 16.52 1.06
C THR A 111 -16.69 17.12 -0.16
N TYR A 112 -17.52 16.36 -0.84
CA TYR A 112 -18.32 16.86 -1.94
C TYR A 112 -19.25 18.01 -1.50
N LEU A 113 -19.28 19.09 -2.28
CA LEU A 113 -20.21 20.21 -2.14
C LEU A 113 -20.92 20.42 -3.48
N ASP A 114 -22.25 20.46 -3.49
CA ASP A 114 -22.99 20.90 -4.66
C ASP A 114 -22.82 22.42 -4.93
N PRO A 115 -23.25 22.96 -6.07
CA PRO A 115 -23.04 24.38 -6.40
C PRO A 115 -23.55 25.36 -5.35
N GLU A 116 -24.72 25.12 -4.75
CA GLU A 116 -25.31 26.02 -3.75
C GLU A 116 -24.54 25.92 -2.42
N GLN A 117 -24.21 24.71 -1.98
CA GLN A 117 -23.37 24.49 -0.79
C GLN A 117 -21.97 25.10 -0.96
N MET A 118 -21.39 25.02 -2.15
CA MET A 118 -20.10 25.66 -2.44
C MET A 118 -20.20 27.18 -2.36
N LEU A 119 -21.24 27.79 -2.92
CA LEU A 119 -21.45 29.24 -2.81
C LEU A 119 -21.63 29.68 -1.37
N GLU A 120 -22.41 28.93 -0.58
CA GLU A 120 -22.58 29.20 0.85
C GLU A 120 -21.24 29.13 1.61
N ALA A 121 -20.43 28.09 1.36
CA ALA A 121 -19.10 27.92 1.95
C ALA A 121 -18.15 29.07 1.57
N LEU A 122 -18.08 29.42 0.27
CA LEU A 122 -17.27 30.52 -0.24
C LEU A 122 -17.65 31.86 0.42
N HIS A 123 -18.93 32.17 0.53
CA HIS A 123 -19.42 33.38 1.19
C HIS A 123 -19.10 33.39 2.71
N GLY A 124 -19.30 32.27 3.39
CA GLY A 124 -19.01 32.13 4.82
C GLY A 124 -17.53 32.31 5.13
N VAL A 125 -16.63 31.72 4.32
CA VAL A 125 -15.18 31.90 4.46
C VAL A 125 -14.78 33.35 4.15
N GLN A 126 -15.36 33.96 3.09
CA GLN A 126 -15.08 35.36 2.75
C GLN A 126 -15.51 36.30 3.88
N GLU A 127 -16.70 36.11 4.45
CA GLU A 127 -17.15 36.89 5.61
C GLU A 127 -16.22 36.74 6.80
N SER A 128 -15.83 35.51 7.12
CA SER A 128 -14.89 35.23 8.22
C SER A 128 -13.53 35.89 7.99
N TRP A 129 -13.04 35.87 6.74
CA TRP A 129 -11.77 36.46 6.35
C TRP A 129 -11.77 37.99 6.40
N LEU A 130 -12.85 38.65 5.95
CA LEU A 130 -12.93 40.09 5.82
C LEU A 130 -13.45 40.79 7.11
N VAL A 131 -14.37 40.15 7.84
CA VAL A 131 -15.11 40.79 8.92
C VAL A 131 -14.73 40.22 10.29
N ARG A 132 -14.44 38.92 10.40
CA ARG A 132 -14.16 38.23 11.67
C ARG A 132 -12.70 37.78 11.81
N ARG A 133 -11.78 38.45 11.13
CA ARG A 133 -10.38 38.03 11.01
C ARG A 133 -9.68 37.81 12.35
N ASP A 134 -9.86 38.71 13.33
CA ASP A 134 -9.25 38.55 14.65
C ASP A 134 -9.77 37.31 15.41
N GLY A 135 -11.04 36.96 15.21
CA GLY A 135 -11.61 35.74 15.76
C GLY A 135 -10.98 34.49 15.12
N LEU A 136 -10.96 34.48 13.80
CA LEU A 136 -10.37 33.41 13.00
C LEU A 136 -8.88 33.21 13.32
N THR A 137 -8.10 34.29 13.47
CA THR A 137 -6.69 34.21 13.85
C THR A 137 -6.50 33.52 15.19
N ARG A 138 -7.31 33.87 16.21
CA ARG A 138 -7.25 33.23 17.53
C ARG A 138 -7.60 31.70 17.46
N GLU A 139 -8.60 31.36 16.68
CA GLU A 139 -8.97 29.95 16.49
C GLU A 139 -7.84 29.14 15.83
N ILE A 140 -7.19 29.69 14.80
CA ILE A 140 -6.04 29.09 14.12
C ILE A 140 -4.84 28.96 15.07
N GLU A 141 -4.51 30.01 15.85
CA GLU A 141 -3.43 29.94 16.84
C GLU A 141 -3.70 28.86 17.91
N ALA A 142 -4.94 28.74 18.37
CA ALA A 142 -5.34 27.69 19.29
C ALA A 142 -5.21 26.30 18.66
N ALA A 143 -5.60 26.13 17.40
CA ALA A 143 -5.45 24.87 16.67
C ALA A 143 -3.97 24.51 16.46
N ARG A 144 -3.11 25.49 16.10
CA ARG A 144 -1.64 25.31 16.01
C ARG A 144 -1.06 24.86 17.36
N ALA A 145 -1.46 25.52 18.45
CA ALA A 145 -0.99 25.18 19.81
C ALA A 145 -1.42 23.73 20.19
N THR A 146 -2.65 23.35 19.86
CA THR A 146 -3.17 21.99 20.11
C THR A 146 -2.36 20.97 19.34
N ARG A 147 -2.16 21.14 18.03
CA ARG A 147 -1.33 20.26 17.21
C ARG A 147 0.11 20.15 17.75
N ALA A 148 0.71 21.27 18.12
CA ALA A 148 2.05 21.29 18.72
C ALA A 148 2.11 20.51 20.04
N ALA A 149 1.11 20.67 20.91
CA ALA A 149 1.01 19.93 22.16
C ALA A 149 0.79 18.42 21.94
N GLU A 150 -0.06 18.05 21.00
CA GLU A 150 -0.28 16.64 20.61
C GLU A 150 1.01 16.01 20.07
N ARG A 151 1.76 16.72 19.23
CA ARG A 151 3.07 16.26 18.74
C ARG A 151 4.08 16.10 19.87
N ALA A 152 4.18 17.09 20.75
CA ALA A 152 5.07 17.01 21.90
C ALA A 152 4.71 15.85 22.84
N ALA A 153 3.41 15.63 23.08
CA ALA A 153 2.91 14.50 23.84
C ALA A 153 3.17 13.15 23.13
N ALA A 154 3.01 13.11 21.82
CA ALA A 154 3.38 11.95 21.03
C ALA A 154 4.89 11.71 21.03
N ALA A 155 5.70 12.76 20.93
CA ALA A 155 7.16 12.67 21.06
C ALA A 155 7.59 12.19 22.45
N GLY A 156 6.96 12.68 23.52
CA GLY A 156 7.25 12.25 24.90
C GLY A 156 6.82 10.82 25.23
N ARG A 157 5.77 10.30 24.58
CA ARG A 157 5.33 8.90 24.70
C ARG A 157 6.17 7.91 23.89
N ARG A 158 7.08 8.39 23.09
CA ARG A 158 7.91 7.61 22.17
C ARG A 158 9.21 7.07 22.81
N THR A 159 9.18 6.67 24.06
CA THR A 159 10.05 5.58 24.49
C THR A 159 9.57 4.37 23.72
N ALA A 160 10.45 3.75 22.92
CA ALA A 160 10.11 2.54 22.20
C ALA A 160 9.36 1.59 23.11
N GLY A 161 8.09 1.31 22.79
CA GLY A 161 7.30 0.35 23.53
C GLY A 161 7.94 -1.03 23.38
N MET A 162 7.83 -1.85 24.41
CA MET A 162 8.37 -3.20 24.36
C MET A 162 7.50 -4.03 23.41
N LEU A 163 8.11 -4.58 22.36
CA LEU A 163 7.44 -5.54 21.50
C LEU A 163 7.31 -6.87 22.24
N THR A 164 6.11 -7.39 22.30
CA THR A 164 5.79 -8.66 22.99
C THR A 164 4.94 -9.56 22.09
N PRO A 165 5.02 -10.90 22.28
CA PRO A 165 4.16 -11.83 21.54
C PRO A 165 2.64 -11.63 21.77
N SER A 166 2.24 -10.94 22.84
CA SER A 166 0.83 -10.62 23.14
C SER A 166 0.22 -9.59 22.18
N ILE A 167 1.05 -8.85 21.42
CA ILE A 167 0.56 -7.93 20.38
C ILE A 167 -0.29 -8.67 19.34
N LEU A 168 0.09 -9.92 19.02
CA LEU A 168 -0.71 -10.76 18.12
C LEU A 168 -2.08 -11.08 18.71
N ASP A 169 -2.17 -11.31 20.03
CA ASP A 169 -3.44 -11.60 20.70
C ASP A 169 -4.36 -10.37 20.66
N VAL A 170 -3.83 -9.19 20.97
CA VAL A 170 -4.57 -7.93 20.88
C VAL A 170 -5.10 -7.68 19.46
N ALA A 171 -4.27 -7.93 18.44
CA ALA A 171 -4.71 -7.77 17.05
C ALA A 171 -5.83 -8.75 16.68
N LEU A 172 -5.75 -10.00 17.12
CA LEU A 172 -6.81 -10.98 16.87
C LEU A 172 -8.11 -10.60 17.58
N GLU A 173 -8.05 -10.06 18.80
CA GLU A 173 -9.21 -9.55 19.53
C GLU A 173 -9.86 -8.34 18.80
N VAL A 174 -9.05 -7.42 18.27
CA VAL A 174 -9.54 -6.29 17.47
C VAL A 174 -10.24 -6.78 16.20
N LEU A 175 -9.65 -7.74 15.50
CA LEU A 175 -10.27 -8.32 14.31
C LEU A 175 -11.57 -9.06 14.64
N ASP A 176 -11.59 -9.86 15.71
CA ASP A 176 -12.79 -10.59 16.14
C ASP A 176 -13.93 -9.63 16.51
N ALA A 177 -13.63 -8.52 17.18
CA ALA A 177 -14.62 -7.49 17.53
C ALA A 177 -15.18 -6.76 16.30
N ALA A 178 -14.38 -6.57 15.27
CA ALA A 178 -14.80 -5.91 14.02
C ALA A 178 -15.50 -6.88 13.04
N TYR A 179 -15.27 -8.17 13.15
CA TYR A 179 -15.74 -9.18 12.18
C TYR A 179 -17.27 -9.25 12.08
N ASP A 180 -17.78 -9.28 10.86
CA ASP A 180 -19.18 -9.53 10.54
C ASP A 180 -19.35 -10.98 10.07
N ALA A 181 -19.74 -11.86 11.00
CA ALA A 181 -19.89 -13.28 10.71
C ALA A 181 -21.06 -13.61 9.76
N ALA A 182 -22.03 -12.71 9.60
CA ALA A 182 -23.17 -12.92 8.72
C ALA A 182 -22.83 -12.65 7.24
N ASN A 183 -22.11 -11.56 7.00
CA ASN A 183 -21.82 -11.10 5.65
C ASN A 183 -20.36 -11.34 5.22
N GLY A 184 -19.50 -11.68 6.17
CA GLY A 184 -18.05 -11.66 5.96
C GLY A 184 -17.50 -10.24 5.92
N GLY A 185 -16.20 -10.09 6.24
CA GLY A 185 -15.53 -8.79 6.28
C GLY A 185 -15.60 -8.10 7.64
N PHE A 186 -15.24 -6.83 7.67
CA PHE A 186 -15.04 -6.10 8.91
C PHE A 186 -15.86 -4.82 8.92
N ARG A 187 -16.32 -4.43 10.11
CA ARG A 187 -16.98 -3.14 10.32
C ARG A 187 -15.95 -2.04 10.49
N GLU A 188 -16.14 -0.94 9.78
CA GLU A 188 -15.24 0.21 9.87
C GLU A 188 -15.33 0.90 11.23
N GLY A 189 -14.18 1.12 11.86
CA GLY A 189 -14.08 1.78 13.16
C GLY A 189 -14.15 3.30 13.09
N ALA A 190 -14.21 3.94 14.25
CA ALA A 190 -14.21 5.40 14.36
C ALA A 190 -12.88 6.04 13.91
N ALA A 191 -11.79 5.28 13.90
CA ALA A 191 -10.48 5.75 13.47
C ALA A 191 -10.37 5.92 11.94
N ASP A 192 -11.18 5.15 11.17
CA ASP A 192 -10.97 4.99 9.74
C ASP A 192 -11.59 6.09 8.87
N SER A 193 -12.54 6.87 9.39
CA SER A 193 -13.07 8.05 8.68
C SER A 193 -13.87 8.97 9.61
N ARG A 194 -13.30 10.08 10.00
CA ARG A 194 -13.96 11.08 10.87
C ARG A 194 -15.08 11.86 10.15
N ALA A 195 -15.04 11.95 8.82
CA ALA A 195 -15.99 12.74 8.04
C ALA A 195 -17.28 12.01 7.68
N VAL A 196 -17.32 10.68 7.81
CA VAL A 196 -18.51 9.87 7.49
C VAL A 196 -19.33 9.63 8.75
N ALA A 197 -20.64 9.88 8.68
CA ALA A 197 -21.55 9.62 9.80
C ALA A 197 -21.45 8.17 10.29
N PRO A 198 -21.50 7.91 11.60
CA PRO A 198 -21.30 6.57 12.15
C PRO A 198 -22.22 5.51 11.54
N GLU A 199 -23.47 5.86 11.24
CA GLU A 199 -24.46 4.95 10.65
C GLU A 199 -24.07 4.56 9.22
N THR A 200 -23.57 5.50 8.43
CA THR A 200 -23.09 5.24 7.06
C THR A 200 -21.81 4.43 7.07
N ARG A 201 -20.87 4.79 7.96
CA ARG A 201 -19.59 4.08 8.12
C ARG A 201 -19.79 2.61 8.45
N ALA A 202 -20.72 2.28 9.34
CA ALA A 202 -21.03 0.91 9.72
C ALA A 202 -21.50 0.04 8.54
N LEU A 203 -21.97 0.65 7.45
CA LEU A 203 -22.38 -0.06 6.24
C LEU A 203 -21.24 -0.33 5.26
N LEU A 204 -20.17 0.47 5.29
CA LEU A 204 -19.05 0.33 4.37
C LEU A 204 -18.30 -0.98 4.59
N ARG A 205 -17.78 -1.55 3.51
CA ARG A 205 -16.94 -2.75 3.53
C ARG A 205 -15.74 -2.56 2.62
N PHE A 206 -14.58 -2.45 3.24
CA PHE A 206 -13.28 -2.50 2.56
C PHE A 206 -12.70 -3.92 2.61
N PRO A 207 -11.85 -4.29 1.64
CA PRO A 207 -11.31 -5.66 1.54
C PRO A 207 -10.46 -6.09 2.74
N HIS A 208 -9.74 -5.18 3.39
CA HIS A 208 -8.83 -5.46 4.52
C HIS A 208 -7.97 -6.71 4.31
N SER A 209 -7.25 -6.76 3.18
CA SER A 209 -6.38 -7.88 2.81
C SER A 209 -5.37 -8.23 3.91
N ASP A 210 -4.90 -7.24 4.67
CA ASP A 210 -3.96 -7.41 5.77
C ASP A 210 -4.57 -8.19 6.94
N ALA A 211 -5.85 -7.96 7.24
CA ALA A 211 -6.59 -8.75 8.25
C ALA A 211 -6.71 -10.22 7.84
N LEU A 212 -6.98 -10.49 6.54
CA LEU A 212 -7.05 -11.86 6.01
C LEU A 212 -5.67 -12.54 6.10
N ARG A 213 -4.61 -11.83 5.80
CA ARG A 213 -3.23 -12.31 5.91
C ARG A 213 -2.85 -12.57 7.37
N LEU A 214 -3.27 -11.73 8.32
CA LEU A 214 -3.07 -11.98 9.75
C LEU A 214 -3.78 -13.25 10.20
N TRP A 215 -5.03 -13.49 9.81
CA TRP A 215 -5.76 -14.72 10.15
C TRP A 215 -5.07 -15.97 9.59
N ARG A 216 -4.66 -15.92 8.33
CA ARG A 216 -3.86 -17.00 7.72
C ARG A 216 -2.55 -17.21 8.48
N TYR A 217 -1.84 -16.15 8.84
CA TYR A 217 -0.63 -16.21 9.65
C TYR A 217 -0.88 -16.88 11.01
N ALA A 218 -1.90 -16.45 11.74
CA ALA A 218 -2.26 -16.98 13.05
C ALA A 218 -2.66 -18.46 13.00
N HIS A 219 -3.33 -18.89 11.91
CA HIS A 219 -3.63 -20.31 11.68
C HIS A 219 -2.36 -21.18 11.73
N HIS A 220 -1.34 -20.81 10.92
CA HIS A 220 -0.11 -21.59 10.87
C HIS A 220 0.82 -21.36 12.05
N ARG A 221 0.78 -20.18 12.67
CA ARG A 221 1.67 -19.81 13.75
C ARG A 221 1.27 -20.40 15.10
N ARG A 222 -0.03 -20.45 15.38
CA ARG A 222 -0.60 -20.84 16.68
C ARG A 222 -1.66 -21.93 16.59
N GLY A 223 -1.99 -22.40 15.41
CA GLY A 223 -3.08 -23.33 15.21
C GLY A 223 -4.44 -22.73 15.56
N THR A 224 -4.61 -21.41 15.44
CA THR A 224 -5.86 -20.72 15.81
C THR A 224 -7.03 -21.30 15.01
N PRO A 225 -8.06 -21.90 15.68
CA PRO A 225 -9.12 -22.60 14.97
C PRO A 225 -10.01 -21.67 14.14
N GLY A 226 -10.41 -22.10 12.95
CA GLY A 226 -11.43 -21.46 12.12
C GLY A 226 -11.06 -20.12 11.47
N VAL A 227 -9.89 -19.53 11.77
CA VAL A 227 -9.52 -18.21 11.21
C VAL A 227 -9.16 -18.29 9.73
N LEU A 228 -8.60 -19.41 9.26
CA LEU A 228 -8.35 -19.63 7.84
C LEU A 228 -9.66 -19.76 7.05
N ASP A 229 -10.63 -20.48 7.60
CA ASP A 229 -11.97 -20.64 7.00
C ASP A 229 -12.71 -19.29 6.96
N ARG A 230 -12.57 -18.46 8.01
CA ARG A 230 -13.12 -17.10 8.01
C ARG A 230 -12.48 -16.23 6.92
N ALA A 231 -11.15 -16.31 6.74
CA ALA A 231 -10.46 -15.56 5.68
C ALA A 231 -10.95 -15.99 4.28
N ALA A 232 -11.07 -17.28 4.04
CA ALA A 232 -11.62 -17.82 2.79
C ALA A 232 -13.09 -17.40 2.59
N PHE A 233 -13.91 -17.47 3.64
CA PHE A 233 -15.31 -17.04 3.61
C PHE A 233 -15.46 -15.55 3.24
N VAL A 234 -14.62 -14.68 3.78
CA VAL A 234 -14.64 -13.24 3.42
C VAL A 234 -14.37 -13.05 1.94
N LEU A 235 -13.37 -13.75 1.37
CA LEU A 235 -13.09 -13.69 -0.08
C LEU A 235 -14.26 -14.23 -0.91
N ASP A 236 -14.86 -15.34 -0.51
CA ASP A 236 -16.05 -15.89 -1.18
C ASP A 236 -17.21 -14.88 -1.17
N ARG A 237 -17.41 -14.17 -0.05
CA ARG A 237 -18.45 -13.13 0.08
C ARG A 237 -18.16 -11.89 -0.76
N MET A 238 -16.91 -11.44 -0.85
CA MET A 238 -16.50 -10.35 -1.75
C MET A 238 -16.81 -10.69 -3.20
N ILE A 239 -16.48 -11.94 -3.61
CA ILE A 239 -16.70 -12.41 -4.99
C ILE A 239 -18.19 -12.53 -5.31
N ALA A 240 -18.97 -13.14 -4.42
CA ALA A 240 -20.39 -13.38 -4.63
C ALA A 240 -21.25 -12.12 -4.44
N GLY A 241 -20.82 -11.17 -3.59
CA GLY A 241 -21.60 -9.99 -3.20
C GLY A 241 -21.55 -8.82 -4.21
N GLY A 242 -20.62 -8.84 -5.17
CA GLY A 242 -20.50 -7.82 -6.22
C GLY A 242 -19.29 -6.89 -6.08
N LEU A 243 -18.41 -7.10 -5.10
CA LEU A 243 -17.12 -6.39 -5.07
C LEU A 243 -16.19 -6.86 -6.19
N TYR A 244 -16.36 -8.08 -6.67
CA TYR A 244 -15.62 -8.66 -7.78
C TYR A 244 -16.36 -8.44 -9.10
N ASP A 245 -15.67 -7.94 -10.12
CA ASP A 245 -16.23 -7.81 -11.46
C ASP A 245 -16.19 -9.14 -12.21
N ALA A 246 -17.32 -9.84 -12.20
CA ALA A 246 -17.46 -11.15 -12.84
C ALA A 246 -17.39 -11.09 -14.39
N ILE A 247 -17.44 -9.91 -15.02
CA ILE A 247 -17.38 -9.75 -16.47
C ILE A 247 -15.96 -9.47 -16.95
N ASP A 248 -15.33 -8.39 -16.45
CA ASP A 248 -14.00 -7.99 -16.88
C ASP A 248 -12.87 -8.56 -16.00
N GLY A 249 -13.19 -9.04 -14.82
CA GLY A 249 -12.24 -9.46 -13.79
C GLY A 249 -11.75 -8.29 -12.95
N GLY A 250 -11.07 -8.63 -11.85
CA GLY A 250 -10.57 -7.66 -10.88
C GLY A 250 -11.61 -7.24 -9.86
N PHE A 251 -11.14 -6.60 -8.81
CA PHE A 251 -11.96 -6.15 -7.68
C PHE A 251 -12.19 -4.65 -7.76
N TYR A 252 -13.40 -4.24 -7.46
CA TYR A 252 -13.76 -2.87 -7.17
C TYR A 252 -13.19 -2.46 -5.81
N ARG A 253 -13.14 -1.16 -5.53
CA ARG A 253 -12.42 -0.63 -4.39
C ARG A 253 -13.05 -0.98 -3.04
N TYR A 254 -14.34 -0.71 -2.85
CA TYR A 254 -15.09 -1.02 -1.63
C TYR A 254 -16.60 -1.09 -1.90
N ALA A 255 -17.35 -1.67 -0.99
CA ALA A 255 -18.81 -1.74 -1.08
C ALA A 255 -19.50 -0.83 -0.06
N THR A 256 -20.67 -0.28 -0.44
CA THR A 256 -21.47 0.60 0.42
C THR A 256 -22.54 -0.15 1.20
N ARG A 257 -22.54 -1.50 1.15
CA ARG A 257 -23.46 -2.37 1.87
C ARG A 257 -22.71 -3.52 2.54
N PRO A 258 -23.20 -3.99 3.71
CA PRO A 258 -22.56 -5.09 4.44
C PRO A 258 -22.44 -6.39 3.66
N ASP A 259 -23.36 -6.66 2.74
CA ASP A 259 -23.43 -7.86 1.89
C ASP A 259 -22.53 -7.77 0.65
N TRP A 260 -21.63 -6.77 0.60
CA TRP A 260 -20.72 -6.46 -0.48
C TRP A 260 -21.39 -5.98 -1.77
N SER A 261 -22.70 -5.67 -1.73
CA SER A 261 -23.41 -5.08 -2.86
C SER A 261 -23.15 -3.57 -2.98
N ARG A 262 -23.46 -3.01 -4.14
CA ARG A 262 -23.28 -1.59 -4.48
C ARG A 262 -21.82 -1.13 -4.28
N PRO A 263 -20.88 -1.70 -5.01
CA PRO A 263 -19.49 -1.27 -4.94
C PRO A 263 -19.30 0.13 -5.54
N HIS A 264 -18.29 0.83 -5.07
CA HIS A 264 -17.65 1.89 -5.83
C HIS A 264 -16.76 1.24 -6.89
N VAL A 265 -17.04 1.54 -8.15
CA VAL A 265 -16.64 0.72 -9.31
C VAL A 265 -15.27 1.11 -9.90
N GLU A 266 -14.50 1.95 -9.24
CA GLU A 266 -13.09 2.16 -9.54
C GLU A 266 -12.26 0.92 -9.21
N LYS A 267 -11.18 0.68 -9.98
CA LYS A 267 -10.23 -0.42 -9.78
C LYS A 267 -8.82 0.11 -9.68
N LEU A 268 -8.23 0.05 -8.49
CA LEU A 268 -6.86 0.49 -8.22
C LEU A 268 -5.88 -0.68 -8.33
N ALA A 269 -4.72 -0.48 -8.93
CA ALA A 269 -3.70 -1.51 -9.08
C ALA A 269 -3.19 -2.03 -7.71
N ALA A 270 -3.04 -1.14 -6.73
CA ALA A 270 -2.63 -1.50 -5.37
C ALA A 270 -3.63 -2.46 -4.71
N ASP A 271 -4.94 -2.19 -4.84
CA ASP A 271 -6.00 -3.05 -4.27
C ASP A 271 -6.01 -4.43 -4.93
N GLN A 272 -5.84 -4.48 -6.27
CA GLN A 272 -5.71 -5.75 -6.98
C GLN A 272 -4.52 -6.56 -6.44
N GLY A 273 -3.35 -5.90 -6.30
CA GLY A 273 -2.13 -6.55 -5.82
C GLY A 273 -2.23 -7.05 -4.38
N ALA A 274 -2.79 -6.25 -3.49
CA ALA A 274 -2.96 -6.60 -2.08
C ALA A 274 -3.93 -7.78 -1.90
N LEU A 275 -5.04 -7.79 -2.65
CA LEU A 275 -5.99 -8.90 -2.65
C LEU A 275 -5.39 -10.17 -3.28
N LEU A 276 -4.68 -10.06 -4.41
CA LEU A 276 -3.99 -11.21 -5.02
C LEU A 276 -2.95 -11.82 -4.07
N LEU A 277 -2.24 -11.00 -3.30
CA LEU A 277 -1.28 -11.49 -2.29
C LEU A 277 -1.99 -12.29 -1.19
N ALA A 278 -3.11 -11.77 -0.65
CA ALA A 278 -3.90 -12.48 0.35
C ALA A 278 -4.52 -13.77 -0.21
N ILE A 279 -5.09 -13.71 -1.42
CA ILE A 279 -5.65 -14.87 -2.14
C ILE A 279 -4.58 -15.94 -2.33
N ALA A 280 -3.37 -15.59 -2.77
CA ALA A 280 -2.27 -16.53 -2.98
C ALA A 280 -1.82 -17.20 -1.67
N GLU A 281 -1.66 -16.42 -0.59
CA GLU A 281 -1.27 -16.95 0.71
C GLU A 281 -2.32 -17.91 1.29
N ILE A 282 -3.62 -17.62 1.12
CA ILE A 282 -4.72 -18.49 1.54
C ILE A 282 -4.79 -19.75 0.66
N ALA A 283 -4.63 -19.61 -0.66
CA ALA A 283 -4.61 -20.73 -1.61
C ALA A 283 -3.46 -21.72 -1.33
N ILE A 284 -2.28 -21.24 -0.94
CA ILE A 284 -1.16 -22.10 -0.49
C ILE A 284 -1.53 -22.86 0.79
N SER A 285 -2.36 -22.28 1.65
CA SER A 285 -2.71 -22.82 2.94
C SER A 285 -3.86 -23.84 2.91
N SER A 286 -4.72 -23.80 1.87
CA SER A 286 -5.88 -24.68 1.71
C SER A 286 -6.15 -24.98 0.24
N GLU A 287 -6.10 -26.28 -0.13
CA GLU A 287 -6.44 -26.72 -1.50
C GLU A 287 -7.89 -26.41 -1.85
N GLU A 288 -8.81 -26.59 -0.90
CA GLU A 288 -10.23 -26.28 -1.11
C GLU A 288 -10.43 -24.77 -1.39
N ALA A 289 -9.79 -23.91 -0.61
CA ALA A 289 -9.84 -22.46 -0.87
C ALA A 289 -9.17 -22.11 -2.22
N ARG A 290 -8.05 -22.76 -2.56
CA ARG A 290 -7.38 -22.55 -3.84
C ARG A 290 -8.31 -22.84 -5.01
N ASP A 291 -9.02 -23.98 -4.99
CA ASP A 291 -9.93 -24.38 -6.07
C ASP A 291 -11.06 -23.36 -6.25
N ARG A 292 -11.66 -22.88 -5.15
CA ARG A 292 -12.71 -21.85 -5.18
C ARG A 292 -12.21 -20.50 -5.69
N LEU A 293 -11.00 -20.10 -5.34
CA LEU A 293 -10.42 -18.79 -5.67
C LEU A 293 -9.73 -18.75 -7.03
N THR A 294 -9.57 -19.89 -7.71
CA THR A 294 -8.81 -19.99 -8.98
C THR A 294 -9.37 -19.08 -10.06
N ASP A 295 -10.67 -19.09 -10.31
CA ASP A 295 -11.28 -18.25 -11.37
C ASP A 295 -11.07 -16.75 -11.07
N ALA A 296 -11.30 -16.34 -9.83
CA ALA A 296 -11.13 -14.94 -9.44
C ALA A 296 -9.67 -14.49 -9.57
N ALA A 297 -8.71 -15.31 -9.16
CA ALA A 297 -7.28 -15.03 -9.31
C ALA A 297 -6.88 -14.93 -10.78
N GLU A 298 -7.25 -15.91 -11.62
CA GLU A 298 -6.91 -15.95 -13.05
C GLU A 298 -7.48 -14.75 -13.81
N ARG A 299 -8.73 -14.42 -13.57
CA ARG A 299 -9.39 -13.29 -14.24
C ARG A 299 -8.86 -11.94 -13.75
N THR A 300 -8.48 -11.82 -12.47
CA THR A 300 -7.84 -10.60 -11.95
C THR A 300 -6.45 -10.42 -12.56
N VAL A 301 -5.63 -11.49 -12.64
CA VAL A 301 -4.33 -11.45 -13.33
C VAL A 301 -4.48 -11.12 -14.82
N THR A 302 -5.52 -11.66 -15.46
CA THR A 302 -5.84 -11.36 -16.87
C THR A 302 -6.27 -9.90 -17.04
N TYR A 303 -7.14 -9.39 -16.16
CA TYR A 303 -7.55 -7.99 -16.14
C TYR A 303 -6.34 -7.04 -16.02
N ILE A 304 -5.47 -7.26 -15.03
CA ILE A 304 -4.26 -6.45 -14.87
C ILE A 304 -3.45 -6.46 -16.16
N GLY A 305 -3.19 -7.64 -16.73
CA GLY A 305 -2.38 -7.79 -17.92
C GLY A 305 -2.96 -7.18 -19.19
N ARG A 306 -4.27 -7.14 -19.31
CA ARG A 306 -4.98 -6.56 -20.47
C ARG A 306 -5.17 -5.05 -20.33
N THR A 307 -5.45 -4.57 -19.11
CA THR A 307 -5.96 -3.21 -18.87
C THR A 307 -4.93 -2.30 -18.21
N LEU A 308 -4.14 -2.84 -17.26
CA LEU A 308 -3.28 -2.05 -16.38
C LEU A 308 -1.78 -2.25 -16.65
N VAL A 309 -1.34 -2.65 -17.84
CA VAL A 309 0.09 -2.78 -18.15
C VAL A 309 0.45 -1.90 -19.34
N ASN A 310 1.53 -1.10 -19.18
CA ASN A 310 2.09 -0.33 -20.29
C ASN A 310 3.05 -1.18 -21.15
N SER A 311 3.51 -0.63 -22.28
CA SER A 311 4.41 -1.33 -23.21
C SER A 311 5.79 -1.64 -22.64
N LEU A 312 6.20 -1.01 -21.54
CA LEU A 312 7.48 -1.23 -20.86
C LEU A 312 7.36 -2.25 -19.70
N GLY A 313 6.16 -2.75 -19.41
CA GLY A 313 5.90 -3.71 -18.34
C GLY A 313 5.47 -3.09 -17.00
N GLY A 314 5.47 -1.77 -16.88
CA GLY A 314 4.98 -1.07 -15.68
C GLY A 314 3.47 -1.23 -15.49
N ILE A 315 3.01 -1.39 -14.25
CA ILE A 315 1.59 -1.51 -13.93
C ILE A 315 1.02 -0.11 -13.73
N LEU A 316 0.01 0.23 -14.55
CA LEU A 316 -0.73 1.48 -14.55
C LEU A 316 -1.56 1.61 -13.26
N HIS A 317 -1.83 2.86 -12.89
CA HIS A 317 -2.37 3.17 -11.56
C HIS A 317 -3.78 2.64 -11.31
N SER A 318 -4.74 3.00 -12.19
CA SER A 318 -6.15 2.72 -11.93
C SER A 318 -7.00 2.71 -13.20
N GLN A 319 -8.18 2.12 -13.10
CA GLN A 319 -9.28 2.32 -14.02
C GLN A 319 -10.38 3.11 -13.32
N ASP A 320 -10.88 4.14 -14.00
CA ASP A 320 -11.88 5.08 -13.52
C ASP A 320 -13.23 4.42 -13.19
N ALA A 321 -13.99 5.05 -12.33
CA ALA A 321 -15.35 4.65 -12.00
C ALA A 321 -16.32 5.03 -13.12
N ASP A 322 -17.02 4.04 -13.69
CA ASP A 322 -18.19 4.25 -14.55
C ASP A 322 -19.32 3.29 -14.17
N GLU A 323 -20.26 3.79 -13.38
CA GLU A 323 -21.41 3.01 -12.92
C GLU A 323 -22.30 2.53 -14.07
N ARG A 324 -22.39 3.31 -15.17
CA ARG A 324 -23.18 2.93 -16.34
C ARG A 324 -22.54 1.74 -17.04
N TYR A 325 -21.22 1.79 -17.23
CA TYR A 325 -20.46 0.68 -17.81
C TYR A 325 -20.53 -0.56 -16.91
N ALA A 326 -20.35 -0.37 -15.60
CA ALA A 326 -20.39 -1.47 -14.63
C ALA A 326 -21.75 -2.20 -14.59
N ALA A 327 -22.85 -1.49 -14.89
CA ALA A 327 -24.21 -2.04 -14.96
C ALA A 327 -24.52 -2.82 -16.25
N LEU A 328 -23.66 -2.75 -17.28
CA LEU A 328 -23.84 -3.47 -18.54
C LEU A 328 -23.54 -4.96 -18.38
N ASP A 329 -24.25 -5.80 -19.13
CA ASP A 329 -23.91 -7.21 -19.30
C ASP A 329 -22.67 -7.41 -20.22
N ALA A 330 -22.21 -8.65 -20.38
CA ALA A 330 -21.01 -8.96 -21.14
C ALA A 330 -21.12 -8.57 -22.63
N GLU A 331 -22.29 -8.72 -23.27
CA GLU A 331 -22.51 -8.38 -24.67
C GLU A 331 -22.48 -6.85 -24.86
N ALA A 332 -23.14 -6.12 -23.99
CA ALA A 332 -23.17 -4.67 -24.02
C ALA A 332 -21.79 -4.07 -23.72
N ARG A 333 -21.01 -4.62 -22.76
CA ARG A 333 -19.63 -4.19 -22.49
C ARG A 333 -18.69 -4.42 -23.67
N ALA A 334 -18.86 -5.52 -24.40
CA ALA A 334 -18.03 -5.80 -25.58
C ALA A 334 -18.23 -4.76 -26.70
N ALA A 335 -19.40 -4.09 -26.74
CA ALA A 335 -19.71 -3.02 -27.68
C ALA A 335 -19.48 -1.61 -27.14
N ALA A 336 -19.29 -1.44 -25.83
CA ALA A 336 -19.12 -0.15 -25.17
C ALA A 336 -17.64 0.28 -25.12
N ILE A 337 -17.43 1.58 -24.92
CA ILE A 337 -16.10 2.11 -24.59
C ILE A 337 -15.85 1.83 -23.10
N PRO A 338 -14.74 1.12 -22.75
CA PRO A 338 -14.44 0.87 -21.35
C PRO A 338 -14.08 2.15 -20.61
N PRO A 339 -14.17 2.18 -19.26
CA PRO A 339 -13.78 3.31 -18.46
C PRO A 339 -12.30 3.70 -18.69
N ALA A 340 -11.99 4.98 -18.53
CA ALA A 340 -10.65 5.52 -18.73
C ALA A 340 -9.64 4.85 -17.78
N VAL A 341 -8.39 4.74 -18.23
CA VAL A 341 -7.28 4.21 -17.43
C VAL A 341 -6.30 5.34 -17.17
N ASP A 342 -5.96 5.56 -15.92
CA ASP A 342 -4.84 6.40 -15.55
C ASP A 342 -3.53 5.70 -15.95
N ARG A 343 -2.85 6.29 -16.93
CA ARG A 343 -1.68 5.68 -17.57
C ARG A 343 -0.38 5.92 -16.82
N ARG A 344 -0.41 6.69 -15.75
CA ARG A 344 0.74 6.89 -14.88
C ARG A 344 1.07 5.60 -14.12
N VAL A 345 2.35 5.41 -13.82
CA VAL A 345 2.80 4.33 -12.94
C VAL A 345 3.32 4.94 -11.65
N PHE A 346 2.66 4.67 -10.55
CA PHE A 346 3.13 5.05 -9.21
C PHE A 346 3.92 3.90 -8.60
N THR A 347 5.10 4.18 -8.07
CA THR A 347 6.05 3.15 -7.60
C THR A 347 5.44 2.23 -6.56
N ALA A 348 4.84 2.75 -5.50
CA ALA A 348 4.23 1.94 -4.45
C ALA A 348 3.11 1.04 -4.98
N SER A 349 2.20 1.60 -5.79
CA SER A 349 1.07 0.88 -6.39
C SER A 349 1.53 -0.24 -7.32
N CYS A 350 2.51 0.05 -8.19
CA CYS A 350 3.12 -0.93 -9.10
C CYS A 350 3.83 -2.05 -8.32
N ALA A 351 4.56 -1.72 -7.26
CA ALA A 351 5.28 -2.68 -6.42
C ALA A 351 4.32 -3.65 -5.69
N ILE A 352 3.22 -3.12 -5.13
CA ILE A 352 2.19 -3.94 -4.48
C ILE A 352 1.54 -4.88 -5.49
N ALA A 353 1.16 -4.38 -6.67
CA ALA A 353 0.55 -5.17 -7.73
C ALA A 353 1.50 -6.26 -8.26
N ALA A 354 2.79 -5.94 -8.45
CA ALA A 354 3.81 -6.88 -8.85
C ALA A 354 3.96 -8.03 -7.85
N ARG A 355 3.98 -7.74 -6.55
CA ARG A 355 4.05 -8.76 -5.48
C ARG A 355 2.84 -9.70 -5.52
N GLY A 356 1.63 -9.18 -5.72
CA GLY A 356 0.42 -9.98 -5.85
C GLY A 356 0.48 -10.94 -7.04
N LEU A 357 0.94 -10.46 -8.20
CA LEU A 357 1.13 -11.29 -9.41
C LEU A 357 2.17 -12.39 -9.20
N ILE A 358 3.32 -12.08 -8.58
CA ILE A 358 4.37 -13.07 -8.26
C ILE A 358 3.81 -14.13 -7.32
N ALA A 359 3.13 -13.72 -6.24
CA ALA A 359 2.56 -14.63 -5.25
C ALA A 359 1.54 -15.59 -5.87
N CYS A 360 0.63 -15.08 -6.72
CA CYS A 360 -0.31 -15.93 -7.46
C CYS A 360 0.40 -16.88 -8.42
N GLY A 361 1.42 -16.42 -9.12
CA GLY A 361 2.24 -17.28 -9.99
C GLY A 361 2.86 -18.44 -9.23
N VAL A 362 3.35 -18.20 -8.01
CA VAL A 362 3.88 -19.24 -7.12
C VAL A 362 2.76 -20.19 -6.64
N ALA A 363 1.63 -19.64 -6.16
CA ALA A 363 0.55 -20.43 -5.57
C ALA A 363 -0.07 -21.43 -6.57
N TRP A 364 -0.25 -21.03 -7.82
CA TRP A 364 -0.83 -21.84 -8.90
C TRP A 364 0.18 -22.50 -9.83
N ASP A 365 1.49 -22.36 -9.55
CA ASP A 365 2.58 -22.84 -10.42
C ASP A 365 2.46 -22.28 -11.87
N ARG A 366 2.07 -21.02 -11.98
CA ARG A 366 1.86 -20.29 -13.25
C ARG A 366 3.03 -19.36 -13.53
N ARG A 367 3.97 -19.86 -14.32
CA ARG A 367 5.17 -19.11 -14.72
C ARG A 367 4.84 -17.78 -15.41
N ASP A 368 3.84 -17.79 -16.29
CA ASP A 368 3.38 -16.59 -17.01
C ASP A 368 2.89 -15.48 -16.07
N TRP A 369 2.28 -15.83 -14.93
CA TRP A 369 1.86 -14.88 -13.90
C TRP A 369 3.06 -14.32 -13.14
N THR A 370 3.98 -15.19 -12.72
CA THR A 370 5.23 -14.78 -12.08
C THR A 370 6.03 -13.83 -12.98
N GLU A 371 6.22 -14.19 -14.25
CA GLU A 371 6.95 -13.34 -15.21
C GLU A 371 6.30 -11.98 -15.44
N ARG A 372 4.97 -11.90 -15.37
CA ARG A 372 4.27 -10.62 -15.45
C ARG A 372 4.60 -9.71 -14.27
N GLY A 373 4.59 -10.25 -13.06
CA GLY A 373 5.01 -9.52 -11.86
C GLY A 373 6.48 -9.11 -11.91
N LEU A 374 7.37 -10.02 -12.35
CA LEU A 374 8.80 -9.72 -12.50
C LEU A 374 9.07 -8.61 -13.51
N ARG A 375 8.35 -8.57 -14.66
CA ARG A 375 8.47 -7.44 -15.61
C ARG A 375 8.11 -6.09 -14.99
N ALA A 376 7.13 -6.06 -14.08
CA ALA A 376 6.81 -4.84 -13.35
C ALA A 376 7.92 -4.44 -12.35
N VAL A 377 8.54 -5.43 -11.70
CA VAL A 377 9.72 -5.17 -10.86
C VAL A 377 10.91 -4.70 -11.70
N ASP A 378 11.14 -5.27 -12.89
CA ASP A 378 12.16 -4.83 -13.83
C ASP A 378 11.93 -3.39 -14.31
N PHE A 379 10.65 -3.03 -14.57
CA PHE A 379 10.29 -1.65 -14.89
C PHE A 379 10.68 -0.69 -13.74
N LEU A 380 10.36 -1.03 -12.50
CA LEU A 380 10.76 -0.23 -11.34
C LEU A 380 12.29 -0.11 -11.25
N ALA A 381 13.02 -1.19 -11.44
CA ALA A 381 14.47 -1.20 -11.39
C ALA A 381 15.11 -0.35 -12.50
N ALA A 382 14.55 -0.37 -13.71
CA ALA A 382 15.11 0.29 -14.87
C ALA A 382 14.71 1.79 -14.99
N HIS A 383 13.50 2.14 -14.58
CA HIS A 383 12.91 3.44 -14.87
C HIS A 383 12.61 4.31 -13.65
N MET A 384 12.46 3.71 -12.46
CA MET A 384 11.99 4.43 -11.26
C MET A 384 13.08 4.64 -10.21
N ARG A 385 14.34 4.25 -10.48
CA ARG A 385 15.45 4.43 -9.52
C ARG A 385 16.12 5.79 -9.71
N GLY A 386 16.15 6.59 -8.63
CA GLY A 386 16.88 7.86 -8.54
C GLY A 386 18.30 7.71 -7.96
N GLY A 387 18.92 6.53 -8.07
CA GLY A 387 20.24 6.26 -7.53
C GLY A 387 20.27 6.30 -6.00
N GLU A 388 21.13 7.12 -5.42
CA GLU A 388 21.24 7.31 -3.97
C GLU A 388 20.04 8.04 -3.34
N ALA A 389 19.24 8.74 -4.14
CA ALA A 389 18.04 9.45 -3.72
C ALA A 389 16.82 8.53 -3.55
N GLY A 390 16.95 7.22 -3.83
CA GLY A 390 15.87 6.25 -3.71
C GLY A 390 15.04 6.09 -4.97
N MET A 391 13.72 5.85 -4.82
CA MET A 391 12.78 5.68 -5.94
C MET A 391 12.08 7.00 -6.26
N TYR A 392 11.85 7.22 -7.54
CA TYR A 392 10.89 8.22 -8.00
C TYR A 392 9.46 7.78 -7.64
N HIS A 393 8.57 8.75 -7.51
CA HIS A 393 7.17 8.49 -7.15
C HIS A 393 6.32 8.08 -8.33
N VAL A 394 6.39 8.84 -9.43
CA VAL A 394 5.50 8.70 -10.59
C VAL A 394 6.28 8.61 -11.90
N TRP A 395 5.77 7.81 -12.83
CA TRP A 395 6.18 7.77 -14.23
C TRP A 395 5.02 8.22 -15.12
N ASP A 396 5.26 9.30 -15.86
CA ASP A 396 4.38 9.80 -16.92
C ASP A 396 5.21 10.17 -18.15
N GLY A 397 5.66 9.15 -18.91
CA GLY A 397 6.64 9.33 -19.98
C GLY A 397 8.07 9.63 -19.51
N GLY A 398 8.27 9.90 -18.23
CA GLY A 398 9.52 10.13 -17.52
C GLY A 398 9.29 10.00 -16.02
N ALA A 399 10.35 9.69 -15.26
CA ALA A 399 10.26 9.58 -13.81
C ALA A 399 10.25 10.96 -13.14
N GLY A 400 9.36 11.15 -12.16
CA GLY A 400 9.19 12.38 -11.41
C GLY A 400 8.81 12.15 -9.95
N GLY A 401 8.93 13.21 -9.15
CA GLY A 401 8.68 13.16 -7.70
C GLY A 401 9.68 12.26 -6.96
N LEU A 402 10.23 12.75 -5.89
CA LEU A 402 11.13 11.99 -5.00
C LEU A 402 10.70 12.20 -3.56
N GLY A 403 11.11 11.29 -2.69
CA GLY A 403 11.07 11.56 -1.26
C GLY A 403 9.86 11.03 -0.51
N LEU A 404 9.08 10.09 -1.05
CA LEU A 404 7.99 9.44 -0.33
C LEU A 404 8.43 8.09 0.25
N LEU A 405 8.11 7.82 1.51
CA LEU A 405 8.44 6.59 2.23
C LEU A 405 7.77 5.36 1.59
N ALA A 406 6.49 5.49 1.21
CA ALA A 406 5.72 4.40 0.61
C ALA A 406 6.43 3.79 -0.60
N ASP A 407 6.99 4.63 -1.48
CA ASP A 407 7.68 4.16 -2.68
C ASP A 407 8.92 3.34 -2.35
N GLN A 408 9.70 3.79 -1.38
CA GLN A 408 10.92 3.10 -0.95
C GLN A 408 10.60 1.75 -0.32
N ALA A 409 9.65 1.73 0.62
CA ALA A 409 9.28 0.54 1.37
C ALA A 409 8.68 -0.55 0.47
N HIS A 410 7.69 -0.19 -0.35
CA HIS A 410 7.03 -1.16 -1.23
C HIS A 410 7.92 -1.63 -2.38
N ALA A 411 8.75 -0.76 -2.97
CA ALA A 411 9.73 -1.18 -3.96
C ALA A 411 10.76 -2.14 -3.36
N MET A 412 11.26 -1.86 -2.15
CA MET A 412 12.17 -2.76 -1.44
C MET A 412 11.55 -4.14 -1.21
N LEU A 413 10.29 -4.20 -0.77
CA LEU A 413 9.53 -5.46 -0.65
C LEU A 413 9.35 -6.19 -1.97
N ALA A 414 9.13 -5.47 -3.08
CA ALA A 414 8.98 -6.07 -4.40
C ALA A 414 10.33 -6.64 -4.91
N PHE A 415 11.44 -5.93 -4.69
CA PHE A 415 12.78 -6.44 -5.01
C PHE A 415 13.14 -7.68 -4.21
N LEU A 416 12.84 -7.70 -2.90
CA LEU A 416 13.07 -8.87 -2.05
C LEU A 416 12.24 -10.07 -2.49
N HIS A 417 10.98 -9.85 -2.86
CA HIS A 417 10.11 -10.93 -3.39
C HIS A 417 10.63 -11.44 -4.73
N ALA A 418 11.05 -10.55 -5.63
CA ALA A 418 11.67 -10.95 -6.90
C ALA A 418 12.97 -11.72 -6.69
N TYR A 419 13.81 -11.32 -5.72
CA TYR A 419 14.99 -12.08 -5.34
C TYR A 419 14.62 -13.46 -4.82
N GLU A 420 13.66 -13.57 -3.91
CA GLU A 420 13.23 -14.84 -3.34
C GLU A 420 12.80 -15.85 -4.42
N VAL A 421 12.04 -15.41 -5.43
CA VAL A 421 11.52 -16.30 -6.48
C VAL A 421 12.48 -16.55 -7.64
N THR A 422 13.56 -15.76 -7.77
CA THR A 422 14.51 -15.89 -8.88
C THR A 422 15.93 -16.23 -8.45
N GLY A 423 16.37 -15.83 -7.25
CA GLY A 423 17.76 -15.87 -6.81
C GLY A 423 18.66 -14.87 -7.54
N LEU A 424 18.11 -13.86 -8.25
CA LEU A 424 18.90 -12.86 -8.97
C LEU A 424 19.46 -11.80 -8.01
N GLU A 425 20.78 -11.79 -7.80
CA GLU A 425 21.47 -10.87 -6.87
C GLU A 425 21.20 -9.40 -7.19
N SER A 426 20.91 -9.04 -8.45
CA SER A 426 20.56 -7.67 -8.84
C SER A 426 19.35 -7.11 -8.10
N TYR A 427 18.37 -7.95 -7.76
CA TYR A 427 17.22 -7.53 -6.96
C TYR A 427 17.60 -7.34 -5.48
N LEU A 428 18.44 -8.21 -4.94
CA LEU A 428 18.93 -8.06 -3.56
C LEU A 428 19.79 -6.79 -3.42
N ASP A 429 20.63 -6.49 -4.42
CA ASP A 429 21.43 -5.27 -4.46
C ASP A 429 20.55 -4.02 -4.57
N ALA A 430 19.45 -4.08 -5.32
CA ALA A 430 18.47 -3.01 -5.37
C ALA A 430 17.82 -2.78 -4.00
N ALA A 431 17.42 -3.85 -3.31
CA ALA A 431 16.88 -3.77 -1.95
C ALA A 431 17.89 -3.20 -0.93
N ARG A 432 19.16 -3.65 -0.99
CA ARG A 432 20.26 -3.08 -0.18
C ARG A 432 20.48 -1.59 -0.43
N ALA A 433 20.36 -1.16 -1.68
CA ALA A 433 20.49 0.26 -2.04
C ALA A 433 19.34 1.09 -1.44
N LEU A 434 18.12 0.60 -1.49
CA LEU A 434 16.96 1.26 -0.88
C LEU A 434 17.04 1.28 0.65
N ALA A 435 17.50 0.21 1.29
CA ALA A 435 17.75 0.21 2.73
C ALA A 435 18.70 1.34 3.14
N ARG A 436 19.81 1.51 2.41
CA ARG A 436 20.76 2.62 2.64
C ARG A 436 20.13 4.00 2.37
N ALA A 437 19.29 4.13 1.36
CA ALA A 437 18.59 5.38 1.06
C ALA A 437 17.62 5.74 2.20
N LEU A 438 16.80 4.80 2.65
CA LEU A 438 15.86 4.97 3.77
C LEU A 438 16.57 5.40 5.06
N GLU A 439 17.67 4.73 5.40
CA GLU A 439 18.46 5.07 6.59
C GLU A 439 19.09 6.48 6.54
N ARG A 440 19.42 6.98 5.35
CA ARG A 440 19.99 8.32 5.19
C ARG A 440 18.96 9.44 5.11
N GLY A 441 17.83 9.23 4.43
CA GLY A 441 16.93 10.32 4.05
C GLY A 441 15.62 10.38 4.81
N TRP A 442 15.18 9.29 5.46
CA TRP A 442 13.86 9.22 6.09
C TRP A 442 13.90 8.86 7.57
N ARG A 443 15.04 8.33 8.05
CA ARG A 443 15.08 7.73 9.38
C ARG A 443 15.19 8.75 10.50
N GLU A 444 14.33 8.60 11.50
CA GLU A 444 14.51 9.17 12.83
C GLU A 444 15.18 8.11 13.70
N PRO A 445 16.45 8.30 14.11
CA PRO A 445 17.19 7.28 14.85
C PRO A 445 16.49 6.85 16.15
N GLY A 446 16.45 5.53 16.39
CA GLY A 446 15.77 4.95 17.55
C GLY A 446 14.24 4.96 17.48
N ARG A 447 13.66 5.29 16.30
CA ARG A 447 12.20 5.41 16.13
C ARG A 447 11.74 4.72 14.84
N GLY A 448 11.50 5.43 13.79
CA GLY A 448 10.97 4.92 12.52
C GLY A 448 11.36 5.83 11.38
N PHE A 449 10.49 5.90 10.40
CA PHE A 449 10.73 6.68 9.19
C PHE A 449 9.65 7.75 9.04
N TRP A 450 10.06 8.93 8.64
CA TRP A 450 9.16 10.00 8.23
C TRP A 450 8.50 9.66 6.90
N ASP A 451 7.30 10.17 6.66
CA ASP A 451 6.57 9.97 5.40
C ASP A 451 7.30 10.55 4.18
N THR A 452 8.11 11.59 4.42
CA THR A 452 8.89 12.29 3.39
C THR A 452 10.35 12.37 3.77
N ALA A 453 11.24 12.44 2.77
CA ALA A 453 12.68 12.60 2.96
C ALA A 453 13.03 13.98 3.53
N GLU A 454 14.17 14.06 4.20
CA GLU A 454 14.75 15.34 4.62
C GLU A 454 14.93 16.27 3.41
N GLY A 455 14.47 17.51 3.52
CA GLY A 455 14.53 18.51 2.45
C GLY A 455 13.45 18.38 1.36
N HIS A 456 12.46 17.49 1.57
CA HIS A 456 11.25 17.48 0.75
C HIS A 456 10.44 18.78 0.95
N ASP A 457 9.37 18.97 0.17
CA ASP A 457 8.49 20.14 0.27
C ASP A 457 8.10 20.43 1.73
N VAL A 458 8.39 21.64 2.18
CA VAL A 458 8.07 22.12 3.54
C VAL A 458 6.99 23.22 3.49
N THR A 459 6.20 23.26 2.43
CA THR A 459 5.15 24.27 2.25
C THR A 459 3.98 24.02 3.21
N ALA A 460 3.61 25.03 3.97
CA ALA A 460 2.44 25.00 4.87
C ALA A 460 2.53 23.84 5.90
N LEU A 461 1.48 23.01 6.04
CA LEU A 461 1.50 21.90 7.01
C LEU A 461 2.50 20.77 6.64
N LEU A 462 3.14 20.81 5.47
CA LEU A 462 4.21 19.87 5.13
C LEU A 462 5.50 20.13 5.92
N GLU A 463 5.67 21.29 6.56
CA GLU A 463 6.72 21.51 7.57
C GLU A 463 6.61 20.53 8.76
N GLU A 464 5.45 19.91 8.95
CA GLU A 464 5.18 18.98 10.03
C GLU A 464 5.29 17.53 9.52
N PRO A 465 6.47 16.86 9.66
CA PRO A 465 6.63 15.49 9.23
C PRO A 465 5.77 14.55 10.07
N VAL A 466 5.25 13.49 9.46
CA VAL A 466 4.46 12.45 10.12
C VAL A 466 5.14 11.09 9.95
N MET A 467 4.85 10.17 10.87
CA MET A 467 5.27 8.78 10.77
C MET A 467 4.02 7.91 10.58
N PRO A 468 3.64 7.61 9.33
CA PRO A 468 2.47 6.78 9.07
C PRO A 468 2.77 5.33 9.44
N ILE A 469 1.81 4.66 10.11
CA ILE A 469 2.02 3.30 10.61
C ILE A 469 2.16 2.29 9.46
N ALA A 470 1.32 2.37 8.44
CA ALA A 470 1.28 1.39 7.36
C ALA A 470 2.62 1.33 6.59
N GLU A 471 3.15 2.48 6.20
CA GLU A 471 4.42 2.61 5.48
C GLU A 471 5.62 2.23 6.36
N ASN A 472 5.55 2.54 7.65
CA ASN A 472 6.58 2.13 8.61
C ASN A 472 6.57 0.61 8.84
N VAL A 473 5.40 -0.03 8.87
CA VAL A 473 5.27 -1.48 8.95
C VAL A 473 5.82 -2.13 7.67
N ALA A 474 5.52 -1.58 6.50
CA ALA A 474 6.07 -2.07 5.23
C ALA A 474 7.61 -1.93 5.18
N ALA A 475 8.15 -0.81 5.65
CA ALA A 475 9.59 -0.61 5.78
C ALA A 475 10.21 -1.62 6.76
N ALA A 476 9.61 -1.79 7.94
CA ALA A 476 10.07 -2.75 8.94
C ALA A 476 10.02 -4.20 8.42
N GLU A 477 8.98 -4.60 7.69
CA GLU A 477 8.92 -5.91 7.03
C GLU A 477 10.04 -6.09 6.01
N ALA A 478 10.33 -5.05 5.22
CA ALA A 478 11.42 -5.07 4.25
C ALA A 478 12.80 -5.21 4.93
N PHE A 479 13.05 -4.46 6.00
CA PHE A 479 14.28 -4.58 6.78
C PHE A 479 14.41 -5.94 7.47
N LEU A 480 13.32 -6.46 8.05
CA LEU A 480 13.28 -7.80 8.63
C LEU A 480 13.66 -8.87 7.58
N TRP A 481 13.07 -8.81 6.41
CA TRP A 481 13.32 -9.75 5.33
C TRP A 481 14.76 -9.64 4.79
N LEU A 482 15.23 -8.41 4.55
CA LEU A 482 16.61 -8.16 4.14
C LEU A 482 17.62 -8.66 5.20
N GLY A 483 17.37 -8.40 6.48
CA GLY A 483 18.23 -8.86 7.58
C GLY A 483 18.37 -10.37 7.63
N ARG A 484 17.28 -11.11 7.40
CA ARG A 484 17.30 -12.58 7.33
C ARG A 484 18.02 -13.11 6.10
N LEU A 485 17.80 -12.51 4.93
CA LEU A 485 18.48 -12.92 3.69
C LEU A 485 19.98 -12.65 3.73
N THR A 486 20.40 -11.59 4.40
CA THR A 486 21.80 -11.16 4.44
C THR A 486 22.54 -11.53 5.74
N HIS A 487 21.81 -12.05 6.74
CA HIS A 487 22.31 -12.30 8.10
C HIS A 487 22.94 -11.05 8.74
N ASP A 488 22.40 -9.86 8.42
CA ASP A 488 22.86 -8.58 8.97
C ASP A 488 21.92 -8.10 10.08
N GLU A 489 22.39 -8.22 11.32
CA GLU A 489 21.62 -7.83 12.51
C GLU A 489 21.26 -6.35 12.55
N ARG A 490 21.98 -5.47 11.84
CA ARG A 490 21.67 -4.04 11.79
C ARG A 490 20.30 -3.81 11.16
N HIS A 491 19.94 -4.58 10.14
CA HIS A 491 18.62 -4.50 9.51
C HIS A 491 17.52 -5.01 10.44
N LEU A 492 17.78 -6.05 11.22
CA LEU A 492 16.84 -6.54 12.24
C LEU A 492 16.63 -5.50 13.35
N GLN A 493 17.71 -4.83 13.76
CA GLN A 493 17.64 -3.74 14.75
C GLN A 493 16.83 -2.55 14.20
N THR A 494 17.01 -2.19 12.93
CA THR A 494 16.20 -1.14 12.28
C THR A 494 14.71 -1.49 12.28
N ALA A 495 14.36 -2.74 11.95
CA ALA A 495 12.98 -3.21 12.03
C ALA A 495 12.42 -3.15 13.47
N LEU A 496 13.22 -3.56 14.46
CA LEU A 496 12.86 -3.52 15.89
C LEU A 496 12.56 -2.10 16.36
N GLU A 497 13.44 -1.15 16.07
CA GLU A 497 13.28 0.26 16.44
C GLU A 497 12.04 0.87 15.77
N THR A 498 11.85 0.58 14.48
CA THR A 498 10.70 1.07 13.71
C THR A 498 9.38 0.58 14.31
N LEU A 499 9.24 -0.72 14.55
CA LEU A 499 8.02 -1.27 15.14
C LEU A 499 7.83 -0.82 16.60
N GLY A 500 8.92 -0.72 17.37
CA GLY A 500 8.87 -0.21 18.74
C GLY A 500 8.25 1.18 18.87
N ALA A 501 8.40 2.02 17.86
CA ALA A 501 7.81 3.36 17.83
C ALA A 501 6.27 3.35 17.86
N PHE A 502 5.63 2.24 17.44
CA PHE A 502 4.17 2.10 17.35
C PHE A 502 3.59 1.10 18.37
N ALA A 503 4.41 0.56 19.28
CA ALA A 503 4.00 -0.49 20.22
C ALA A 503 3.10 0.01 21.37
N THR A 504 2.79 1.32 21.43
CA THR A 504 1.91 1.89 22.45
C THR A 504 0.61 2.40 21.83
N GLY A 505 -0.51 2.23 22.53
CA GLY A 505 -1.82 2.67 22.04
C GLY A 505 -2.35 1.81 20.89
N LEU A 506 -2.10 0.53 20.91
CA LEU A 506 -2.40 -0.43 19.84
C LEU A 506 -3.86 -0.40 19.37
N GLU A 507 -4.80 -0.25 20.30
CA GLU A 507 -6.23 -0.20 19.99
C GLU A 507 -6.61 1.01 19.12
N ALA A 508 -5.83 2.09 19.17
CA ALA A 508 -6.05 3.28 18.34
C ALA A 508 -5.72 3.07 16.87
N HIS A 509 -5.01 1.99 16.52
CA HIS A 509 -4.68 1.66 15.13
C HIS A 509 -5.82 0.98 14.36
N GLY A 510 -6.92 0.61 15.04
CA GLY A 510 -8.03 -0.08 14.40
C GLY A 510 -7.56 -1.33 13.64
N LEU A 511 -8.11 -1.56 12.44
CA LEU A 511 -7.75 -2.72 11.62
C LEU A 511 -6.31 -2.65 11.05
N ALA A 512 -5.68 -1.48 11.00
CA ALA A 512 -4.28 -1.34 10.60
C ALA A 512 -3.29 -2.07 11.54
N ILE A 513 -3.74 -2.47 12.76
CA ILE A 513 -2.95 -3.31 13.67
C ILE A 513 -2.60 -4.68 13.06
N ALA A 514 -3.32 -5.15 12.05
CA ALA A 514 -3.16 -6.50 11.51
C ALA A 514 -1.76 -6.76 10.96
N ASP A 515 -1.29 -5.94 10.03
CA ASP A 515 0.07 -6.10 9.48
C ASP A 515 1.14 -5.78 10.52
N PHE A 516 0.91 -4.78 11.38
CA PHE A 516 1.82 -4.47 12.48
C PHE A 516 2.06 -5.70 13.38
N ALA A 517 0.99 -6.33 13.87
CA ALA A 517 1.10 -7.49 14.74
C ALA A 517 1.76 -8.69 14.05
N ARG A 518 1.46 -8.90 12.77
CA ARG A 518 2.07 -9.94 11.95
C ARG A 518 3.59 -9.75 11.85
N VAL A 519 4.05 -8.54 11.55
CA VAL A 519 5.48 -8.25 11.39
C VAL A 519 6.19 -8.28 12.74
N VAL A 520 5.55 -7.81 13.82
CA VAL A 520 6.09 -7.93 15.19
C VAL A 520 6.30 -9.40 15.59
N ASP A 521 5.29 -10.26 15.43
CA ASP A 521 5.43 -11.68 15.80
C ASP A 521 6.51 -12.38 14.94
N ARG A 522 6.60 -12.04 13.65
CA ARG A 522 7.68 -12.48 12.77
C ARG A 522 9.06 -12.06 13.26
N LEU A 523 9.22 -10.82 13.71
CA LEU A 523 10.49 -10.31 14.23
C LEU A 523 10.92 -11.04 15.53
N LEU A 524 9.95 -11.29 16.42
CA LEU A 524 10.20 -11.92 17.73
C LEU A 524 10.35 -13.45 17.66
N THR A 525 10.12 -14.05 16.51
CA THR A 525 10.09 -15.52 16.34
C THR A 525 11.12 -15.97 15.34
N ALA A 526 11.78 -17.11 15.63
CA ALA A 526 12.61 -17.78 14.65
C ALA A 526 11.72 -18.38 13.54
N GLU A 527 11.86 -17.90 12.32
CA GLU A 527 11.16 -18.43 11.14
C GLU A 527 12.03 -19.48 10.43
N PRO A 528 11.42 -20.45 9.73
CA PRO A 528 12.16 -21.35 8.85
C PRO A 528 12.88 -20.61 7.72
N GLU A 529 14.15 -20.82 7.60
CA GLU A 529 14.99 -20.40 6.47
C GLU A 529 15.32 -21.62 5.62
N LEU A 530 14.92 -21.60 4.37
CA LEU A 530 15.17 -22.68 3.42
C LEU A 530 16.28 -22.25 2.46
N LYS A 531 17.44 -22.87 2.58
CA LYS A 531 18.60 -22.64 1.72
C LYS A 531 18.65 -23.75 0.66
N ILE A 532 18.40 -23.40 -0.59
CA ILE A 532 18.41 -24.34 -1.72
C ILE A 532 19.74 -24.20 -2.45
N VAL A 533 20.64 -25.16 -2.24
CA VAL A 533 21.95 -25.21 -2.90
C VAL A 533 21.83 -25.98 -4.20
N SER A 534 22.27 -25.40 -5.28
CA SER A 534 22.30 -26.09 -6.57
C SER A 534 23.32 -25.47 -7.53
N GLU A 535 23.75 -26.25 -8.52
CA GLU A 535 24.54 -25.73 -9.63
C GLU A 535 23.68 -24.87 -10.56
N TRP A 536 24.20 -23.71 -10.92
CA TRP A 536 23.54 -22.81 -11.86
C TRP A 536 24.46 -22.56 -13.04
N PRO A 537 24.10 -22.96 -14.23
CA PRO A 537 24.79 -22.47 -15.41
C PRO A 537 24.54 -20.97 -15.53
N ALA A 538 25.61 -20.19 -15.64
CA ALA A 538 25.50 -18.77 -15.93
C ALA A 538 24.72 -18.57 -17.23
N GLY A 539 23.58 -17.91 -17.17
CA GLY A 539 22.78 -17.57 -18.35
C GLY A 539 21.55 -18.44 -18.62
N GLU A 540 21.21 -19.43 -17.80
CA GLU A 540 20.00 -20.21 -18.03
C GLU A 540 18.71 -19.50 -17.55
N PRO A 541 17.66 -19.42 -18.41
CA PRO A 541 16.41 -18.75 -18.07
C PRO A 541 15.49 -19.58 -17.16
N ASP A 542 15.80 -20.85 -16.88
CA ASP A 542 14.88 -21.77 -16.21
C ASP A 542 15.16 -21.96 -14.71
N ARG A 543 15.32 -20.83 -14.01
CA ARG A 543 15.62 -20.79 -12.58
C ARG A 543 14.47 -21.22 -11.69
N VAL A 544 13.24 -21.20 -12.20
CA VAL A 544 12.02 -21.59 -11.49
C VAL A 544 11.74 -23.10 -11.59
N ALA A 545 12.44 -23.83 -12.46
CA ALA A 545 12.17 -25.25 -12.74
C ALA A 545 12.68 -26.23 -11.68
N ASP A 546 13.48 -25.76 -10.68
CA ASP A 546 13.96 -26.65 -9.62
C ASP A 546 12.81 -27.12 -8.70
N PRO A 547 12.45 -28.41 -8.65
CA PRO A 547 11.35 -28.91 -7.83
C PRO A 547 11.52 -28.65 -6.33
N LEU A 548 12.77 -28.71 -5.78
CA LEU A 548 13.03 -28.36 -4.37
C LEU A 548 12.72 -26.89 -4.10
N PHE A 549 13.15 -26.03 -5.00
CA PHE A 549 12.92 -24.60 -4.88
C PHE A 549 11.43 -24.25 -4.99
N ARG A 550 10.73 -24.83 -5.99
CA ARG A 550 9.28 -24.63 -6.15
C ARG A 550 8.49 -25.11 -4.94
N GLU A 551 8.86 -26.29 -4.39
CA GLU A 551 8.19 -26.80 -3.18
C GLU A 551 8.48 -25.88 -1.98
N ALA A 552 9.72 -25.42 -1.80
CA ALA A 552 10.09 -24.49 -0.74
C ALA A 552 9.23 -23.19 -0.76
N LEU A 553 9.00 -22.64 -1.95
CA LEU A 553 8.17 -21.45 -2.14
C LEU A 553 6.67 -21.70 -1.86
N ARG A 554 6.21 -22.94 -1.88
CA ARG A 554 4.79 -23.32 -1.74
C ARG A 554 4.46 -23.97 -0.39
N LEU A 555 5.43 -24.13 0.50
CA LEU A 555 5.15 -24.69 1.83
C LEU A 555 4.14 -23.81 2.59
N PRO A 556 3.06 -24.39 3.13
CA PRO A 556 2.04 -23.66 3.88
C PRO A 556 2.51 -23.36 5.31
N LEU A 557 3.42 -22.41 5.45
CA LEU A 557 4.02 -21.97 6.71
C LEU A 557 3.50 -20.58 7.09
N ALA A 558 3.49 -20.25 8.38
CA ALA A 558 3.15 -18.90 8.85
C ALA A 558 3.98 -17.85 8.11
N ALA A 559 5.30 -18.01 8.17
CA ALA A 559 6.26 -17.25 7.38
C ALA A 559 7.49 -18.12 7.11
N ARG A 560 8.27 -17.75 6.11
CA ARG A 560 9.53 -18.39 5.74
C ARG A 560 10.40 -17.41 4.98
N THR A 561 11.68 -17.73 4.89
CA THR A 561 12.62 -17.10 3.94
C THR A 561 13.19 -18.21 3.06
N VAL A 562 13.08 -18.07 1.74
CA VAL A 562 13.66 -19.01 0.79
C VAL A 562 14.82 -18.33 0.08
N GLN A 563 15.97 -18.97 0.09
CA GLN A 563 17.15 -18.45 -0.56
C GLN A 563 17.79 -19.53 -1.42
N ARG A 564 18.11 -19.15 -2.62
CA ARG A 564 18.81 -19.99 -3.58
C ARG A 564 20.26 -19.63 -3.60
N LEU A 565 21.12 -20.62 -3.38
CA LEU A 565 22.56 -20.46 -3.29
C LEU A 565 23.25 -21.30 -4.36
N SER A 566 24.28 -20.75 -4.98
CA SER A 566 25.06 -21.45 -6.00
C SER A 566 26.56 -21.28 -5.76
N TYR A 567 27.31 -22.38 -5.93
CA TYR A 567 28.75 -22.32 -5.91
C TYR A 567 29.28 -22.12 -7.34
N PRO A 568 30.29 -21.23 -7.59
CA PRO A 568 31.06 -20.47 -6.60
C PRO A 568 30.50 -19.05 -6.28
N GLN A 569 29.35 -18.64 -6.84
CA GLN A 569 28.85 -17.27 -6.70
C GLN A 569 28.59 -16.88 -5.24
N ASP A 570 28.03 -17.80 -4.47
CA ASP A 570 27.65 -17.58 -3.06
C ASP A 570 28.66 -18.21 -2.07
N ASP A 571 29.89 -18.49 -2.51
CA ASP A 571 30.94 -19.19 -1.72
C ASP A 571 31.13 -18.59 -0.31
N LEU A 572 31.21 -17.25 -0.22
CA LEU A 572 31.41 -16.58 1.05
C LEU A 572 30.24 -16.83 2.02
N LEU A 573 29.02 -16.66 1.56
CA LEU A 573 27.81 -16.89 2.36
C LEU A 573 27.66 -18.37 2.72
N MET A 574 27.91 -19.28 1.78
CA MET A 574 27.85 -20.71 2.03
C MET A 574 28.87 -21.14 3.11
N ARG A 575 30.09 -20.60 3.09
CA ARG A 575 31.09 -20.83 4.14
C ARG A 575 30.66 -20.27 5.49
N GLN A 576 30.13 -19.07 5.53
CA GLN A 576 29.61 -18.46 6.75
C GLN A 576 28.47 -19.29 7.37
N LEU A 577 27.64 -19.90 6.55
CA LEU A 577 26.55 -20.78 6.97
C LEU A 577 27.00 -22.22 7.24
N GLY A 578 28.27 -22.56 7.02
CA GLY A 578 28.76 -23.92 7.17
C GLY A 578 28.19 -24.91 6.15
N LEU A 579 27.74 -24.43 5.01
CA LEU A 579 27.13 -25.26 3.95
C LEU A 579 28.25 -25.90 3.10
N PRO A 580 28.02 -27.14 2.59
CA PRO A 580 28.97 -27.79 1.69
C PRO A 580 29.16 -26.99 0.40
N LEU A 581 30.41 -26.92 -0.05
CA LEU A 581 30.81 -26.26 -1.29
C LEU A 581 30.87 -27.23 -2.48
N ASP A 582 30.17 -28.34 -2.36
CA ASP A 582 29.94 -29.25 -3.48
C ASP A 582 28.75 -28.79 -4.33
N ARG A 583 28.67 -29.31 -5.53
CA ARG A 583 27.62 -28.93 -6.50
C ARG A 583 26.35 -29.79 -6.36
N THR A 584 26.16 -30.44 -5.23
CA THR A 584 25.03 -31.32 -5.00
C THR A 584 23.79 -30.50 -4.78
N ARG A 585 22.72 -30.81 -5.53
CA ARG A 585 21.42 -30.20 -5.36
C ARG A 585 20.78 -30.68 -4.07
N VAL A 586 20.59 -29.75 -3.14
CA VAL A 586 20.15 -30.05 -1.77
C VAL A 586 19.49 -28.85 -1.13
N ALA A 587 18.49 -29.09 -0.29
CA ALA A 587 17.92 -28.08 0.58
C ALA A 587 18.35 -28.28 2.04
N TYR A 588 18.57 -27.17 2.74
CA TYR A 588 18.74 -27.12 4.18
C TYR A 588 17.59 -26.28 4.76
N VAL A 589 16.99 -26.76 5.82
CA VAL A 589 15.96 -26.05 6.57
C VAL A 589 16.58 -25.66 7.91
N CYS A 590 16.72 -24.36 8.15
CA CYS A 590 17.27 -23.82 9.40
C CYS A 590 16.16 -23.08 10.18
N VAL A 591 16.12 -23.26 11.50
CA VAL A 591 15.26 -22.49 12.42
C VAL A 591 16.16 -22.00 13.55
N GLY A 592 16.41 -20.69 13.61
CA GLY A 592 17.42 -20.14 14.49
C GLY A 592 18.82 -20.70 14.15
N SER A 593 19.48 -21.29 15.14
CA SER A 593 20.82 -21.90 14.99
C SER A 593 20.82 -23.39 14.59
N VAL A 594 19.65 -23.99 14.43
CA VAL A 594 19.50 -25.43 14.12
C VAL A 594 19.15 -25.61 12.65
N CYS A 595 19.98 -26.36 11.91
CA CYS A 595 19.69 -26.74 10.54
C CYS A 595 19.41 -28.25 10.44
N SER A 596 18.52 -28.61 9.52
CA SER A 596 18.19 -30.01 9.21
C SER A 596 19.36 -30.75 8.55
N ALA A 597 19.29 -32.08 8.53
CA ALA A 597 20.04 -32.85 7.56
C ALA A 597 19.70 -32.43 6.11
N PRO A 598 20.62 -32.62 5.15
CA PRO A 598 20.36 -32.27 3.75
C PRO A 598 19.12 -32.99 3.21
N VAL A 599 18.25 -32.23 2.54
CA VAL A 599 17.03 -32.73 1.92
C VAL A 599 17.18 -32.71 0.40
N THR A 600 17.02 -33.87 -0.25
CA THR A 600 17.18 -34.02 -1.69
C THR A 600 15.87 -34.21 -2.44
N GLN A 601 14.78 -34.53 -1.72
CA GLN A 601 13.46 -34.79 -2.28
C GLN A 601 12.46 -33.70 -1.84
N PRO A 602 11.69 -33.12 -2.76
CA PRO A 602 10.72 -32.06 -2.42
C PRO A 602 9.73 -32.46 -1.33
N GLU A 603 9.24 -33.70 -1.38
CA GLU A 603 8.23 -34.23 -0.46
C GLU A 603 8.74 -34.29 1.00
N ALA A 604 10.05 -34.36 1.18
CA ALA A 604 10.67 -34.41 2.50
C ALA A 604 10.84 -33.02 3.14
N LEU A 605 10.68 -31.92 2.40
CA LEU A 605 10.87 -30.56 2.92
C LEU A 605 9.93 -30.23 4.08
N ARG A 606 8.65 -30.60 3.99
CA ARG A 606 7.68 -30.36 5.06
C ARG A 606 8.11 -31.03 6.38
N ASN A 607 8.47 -32.30 6.32
CA ASN A 607 8.94 -33.03 7.50
C ASN A 607 10.22 -32.41 8.09
N ALA A 608 11.12 -31.92 7.24
CA ALA A 608 12.34 -31.26 7.68
C ALA A 608 12.05 -29.95 8.42
N VAL A 609 11.06 -29.17 7.97
CA VAL A 609 10.61 -27.97 8.67
C VAL A 609 10.00 -28.33 10.04
N GLU A 610 9.12 -29.32 10.10
CA GLU A 610 8.51 -29.77 11.36
C GLU A 610 9.56 -30.25 12.36
N GLN A 611 10.56 -31.02 11.91
CA GLN A 611 11.66 -31.50 12.74
C GLN A 611 12.56 -30.34 13.22
N ALA A 612 12.90 -29.39 12.34
CA ALA A 612 13.72 -28.24 12.71
C ALA A 612 12.99 -27.31 13.70
N ALA A 613 11.68 -27.13 13.55
CA ALA A 613 10.86 -26.33 14.44
C ALA A 613 10.64 -27.02 15.83
N ALA A 614 10.66 -28.34 15.89
CA ALA A 614 10.50 -29.10 17.13
C ALA A 614 11.82 -29.28 17.91
N ALA A 615 12.96 -28.98 17.30
CA ALA A 615 14.25 -29.13 17.95
C ALA A 615 14.39 -28.09 19.10
N PRO A 616 14.84 -28.51 20.30
CA PRO A 616 15.04 -27.58 21.40
C PRO A 616 16.11 -26.55 21.01
N ALA A 617 15.78 -25.26 21.19
CA ALA A 617 16.77 -24.19 21.08
C ALA A 617 17.81 -24.38 22.19
N TRP A 618 19.06 -24.61 21.82
CA TRP A 618 20.21 -24.75 22.73
C TRP A 618 20.71 -23.36 23.15
#